data_02abd1aa1fe25d3bf1b6f56106bb85c0
#
_entry.id   02abd1aa1fe25d3bf1b6f56106bb85c0
#
_cell.length_a   1.000
_cell.length_b   1.000
_cell.length_c   1.000
_cell.angle_alpha   90.00
_cell.angle_beta   90.00
_cell.angle_gamma   90.00
#
_symmetry.space_group_name_H-M   'P 1'
#
loop_
_entity.id
_entity.type
_entity.pdbx_description
1 polymer ?
#
loop_
_entity_poly.entity_id
_entity_poly.type
_entity_poly.pdbx_seq_one_letter_code
_entity_poly.pdbx_strand_id
1 'polypeptide(L)'
;MSQSVASRRTFLAASAAACGSAALARVAAAKPPLPLTLGIQLYSLRGFPVDQALDHAKALGLTQVEFYPGMFPITDDAAAIVAMKQKLADRGLTISAHGVNRFTNDAAANRKLFAFAKAAGVKTIAADPDPDSFASLDELVKEFDIRVAIHNHGPTHRYNKALDVLGAVEKHDQRIGACADLGHFIRSGERPTEVIRLLEGRLYGIHLKDFAEMQDKTKGVILGQGHLDVPAVMEALVAVGFPADGALSIEYEENPKDPIADLEECVAVARQALNQA
;
A
#
# COMPACT_ATOMS: atom_id res chain seq x y z
N MET A 1 -8.73 -68.66 82.27
CA MET A 1 -8.12 -67.33 82.53
C MET A 1 -7.84 -66.61 81.25
N SER A 2 -8.40 -65.45 81.21
CA SER A 2 -7.94 -64.26 80.55
C SER A 2 -8.42 -64.01 79.11
N GLN A 3 -9.33 -63.20 79.06
CA GLN A 3 -9.54 -61.84 78.61
C GLN A 3 -9.53 -61.62 77.07
N SER A 4 -10.68 -61.21 76.65
CA SER A 4 -11.05 -60.57 75.41
C SER A 4 -10.37 -59.21 75.23
N VAL A 5 -9.96 -58.91 74.03
CA VAL A 5 -9.77 -57.52 73.60
C VAL A 5 -10.43 -57.27 72.24
N ALA A 6 -11.34 -56.33 72.22
CA ALA A 6 -12.11 -55.92 71.08
C ALA A 6 -11.25 -55.06 70.10
N SER A 7 -11.37 -55.42 68.82
CA SER A 7 -10.77 -54.62 67.76
C SER A 7 -11.78 -53.62 67.18
N ARG A 8 -11.50 -52.36 67.28
CA ARG A 8 -12.26 -51.25 66.65
C ARG A 8 -11.88 -51.14 65.18
N ARG A 9 -12.87 -51.41 64.33
CA ARG A 9 -12.75 -51.07 62.89
C ARG A 9 -12.99 -49.58 62.68
N THR A 10 -11.92 -48.89 62.28
CA THR A 10 -12.00 -47.48 61.87
C THR A 10 -12.31 -47.42 60.41
N PHE A 11 -13.46 -46.84 60.04
CA PHE A 11 -13.83 -46.50 58.68
C PHE A 11 -13.05 -45.29 58.26
N LEU A 12 -12.18 -45.41 57.23
CA LEU A 12 -11.57 -44.31 56.52
C LEU A 12 -12.45 -43.95 55.29
N ALA A 13 -13.18 -42.85 55.37
CA ALA A 13 -13.84 -42.25 54.23
C ALA A 13 -12.80 -41.51 53.36
N ALA A 14 -12.55 -42.03 52.17
CA ALA A 14 -11.72 -41.39 51.19
C ALA A 14 -12.56 -40.31 50.46
N SER A 15 -12.30 -39.03 50.76
CA SER A 15 -12.86 -37.89 49.98
C SER A 15 -12.01 -37.70 48.73
N ALA A 16 -12.55 -38.08 47.57
CA ALA A 16 -11.95 -37.72 46.29
C ALA A 16 -12.24 -36.27 45.96
N ALA A 17 -11.23 -35.41 46.14
CA ALA A 17 -11.30 -34.02 45.65
C ALA A 17 -11.08 -34.01 44.13
N ALA A 18 -12.13 -33.84 43.35
CA ALA A 18 -12.04 -33.60 41.92
C ALA A 18 -11.51 -32.17 41.69
N CYS A 19 -10.21 -32.02 41.43
CA CYS A 19 -9.65 -30.78 40.91
C CYS A 19 -10.08 -30.60 39.45
N GLY A 20 -11.19 -29.90 39.26
CA GLY A 20 -11.58 -29.38 37.93
C GLY A 20 -10.60 -28.32 37.48
N SER A 21 -9.66 -28.68 36.60
CA SER A 21 -8.82 -27.71 35.91
C SER A 21 -9.68 -26.97 34.86
N ALA A 22 -10.25 -25.85 35.24
CA ALA A 22 -10.82 -24.91 34.27
C ALA A 22 -9.69 -24.33 33.44
N ALA A 23 -9.50 -24.89 32.25
CA ALA A 23 -8.67 -24.29 31.22
C ALA A 23 -9.35 -22.99 30.78
N LEU A 24 -8.93 -21.87 31.36
CA LEU A 24 -9.23 -20.53 30.83
C LEU A 24 -8.59 -20.43 29.45
N ALA A 25 -9.38 -20.67 28.40
CA ALA A 25 -8.99 -20.29 27.05
C ALA A 25 -8.71 -18.78 27.05
N ARG A 26 -7.45 -18.42 27.03
CA ARG A 26 -7.04 -17.03 26.75
C ARG A 26 -7.55 -16.73 25.34
N VAL A 27 -8.65 -16.02 25.23
CA VAL A 27 -9.02 -15.34 23.99
C VAL A 27 -7.87 -14.35 23.74
N ALA A 28 -7.03 -14.66 22.77
CA ALA A 28 -6.02 -13.72 22.32
C ALA A 28 -6.76 -12.46 21.90
N ALA A 29 -6.48 -11.34 22.58
CA ALA A 29 -7.01 -10.05 22.15
C ALA A 29 -6.55 -9.83 20.70
N ALA A 30 -7.50 -9.55 19.80
CA ALA A 30 -7.17 -9.21 18.42
C ALA A 30 -6.19 -8.02 18.45
N LYS A 31 -5.12 -8.10 17.69
CA LYS A 31 -4.20 -6.98 17.51
C LYS A 31 -4.99 -5.78 16.98
N PRO A 32 -4.65 -4.54 17.38
CA PRO A 32 -5.26 -3.36 16.78
C PRO A 32 -4.93 -3.33 15.29
N PRO A 33 -5.85 -2.85 14.42
CA PRO A 33 -5.57 -2.73 13.00
C PRO A 33 -4.37 -1.82 12.75
N LEU A 34 -3.59 -2.13 11.72
CA LEU A 34 -2.43 -1.33 11.34
C LEU A 34 -2.85 0.10 10.94
N PRO A 35 -2.01 1.12 11.24
CA PRO A 35 -2.31 2.52 10.94
C PRO A 35 -2.07 2.86 9.45
N LEU A 36 -2.45 1.98 8.54
CA LEU A 36 -2.30 2.10 7.10
C LEU A 36 -3.67 2.30 6.45
N THR A 37 -3.77 3.23 5.50
CA THR A 37 -5.02 3.49 4.76
C THR A 37 -4.90 2.92 3.35
N LEU A 38 -5.77 1.95 3.05
CA LEU A 38 -5.81 1.31 1.74
C LEU A 38 -6.54 2.20 0.73
N GLY A 39 -5.92 2.38 -0.44
CA GLY A 39 -6.46 3.06 -1.60
C GLY A 39 -6.38 2.21 -2.86
N ILE A 40 -6.67 2.83 -4.00
CA ILE A 40 -6.57 2.22 -5.32
C ILE A 40 -5.90 3.19 -6.30
N GLN A 41 -4.97 2.67 -7.11
CA GLN A 41 -4.51 3.37 -8.30
C GLN A 41 -5.59 3.21 -9.39
N LEU A 42 -6.15 4.33 -9.85
CA LEU A 42 -7.28 4.34 -10.78
C LEU A 42 -6.95 3.78 -12.18
N TYR A 43 -5.68 3.52 -12.46
CA TYR A 43 -5.31 2.76 -13.65
C TYR A 43 -5.90 1.34 -13.66
N SER A 44 -6.16 0.78 -12.49
CA SER A 44 -6.91 -0.48 -12.34
C SER A 44 -8.34 -0.40 -12.90
N LEU A 45 -8.90 0.80 -12.96
CA LEU A 45 -10.27 1.09 -13.42
C LEU A 45 -10.27 1.86 -14.76
N ARG A 46 -9.16 1.82 -15.51
CA ARG A 46 -8.98 2.57 -16.77
C ARG A 46 -9.98 2.27 -17.89
N GLY A 47 -10.73 1.17 -17.77
CA GLY A 47 -11.81 0.81 -18.67
C GLY A 47 -13.10 1.61 -18.46
N PHE A 48 -13.20 2.38 -17.36
CA PHE A 48 -14.39 3.14 -17.00
C PHE A 48 -14.17 4.66 -17.13
N PRO A 49 -15.23 5.43 -17.44
CA PRO A 49 -15.19 6.89 -17.25
C PRO A 49 -14.88 7.24 -15.79
N VAL A 50 -14.26 8.41 -15.55
CA VAL A 50 -13.79 8.80 -14.22
C VAL A 50 -14.87 8.74 -13.13
N ASP A 51 -16.10 9.18 -13.42
CA ASP A 51 -17.19 9.15 -12.42
C ASP A 51 -17.54 7.72 -12.02
N GLN A 52 -17.59 6.79 -12.97
CA GLN A 52 -17.82 5.37 -12.69
C GLN A 52 -16.64 4.73 -11.93
N ALA A 53 -15.40 5.09 -12.29
CA ALA A 53 -14.22 4.60 -11.58
C ALA A 53 -14.23 5.03 -10.11
N LEU A 54 -14.62 6.29 -9.84
CA LEU A 54 -14.77 6.79 -8.46
C LEU A 54 -15.93 6.11 -7.72
N ASP A 55 -17.05 5.83 -8.40
CA ASP A 55 -18.17 5.09 -7.83
C ASP A 55 -17.77 3.65 -7.48
N HIS A 56 -16.99 2.98 -8.35
CA HIS A 56 -16.44 1.67 -8.05
C HIS A 56 -15.46 1.69 -6.86
N ALA A 57 -14.55 2.68 -6.80
CA ALA A 57 -13.65 2.81 -5.65
C ALA A 57 -14.43 2.95 -4.33
N LYS A 58 -15.50 3.77 -4.33
CA LYS A 58 -16.40 3.90 -3.18
C LYS A 58 -17.13 2.59 -2.86
N ALA A 59 -17.67 1.90 -3.87
CA ALA A 59 -18.38 0.63 -3.70
C ALA A 59 -17.47 -0.47 -3.11
N LEU A 60 -16.19 -0.50 -3.51
CA LEU A 60 -15.15 -1.32 -2.90
C LEU A 60 -14.83 -0.92 -1.45
N GLY A 61 -15.45 0.15 -0.93
CA GLY A 61 -15.27 0.67 0.43
C GLY A 61 -13.92 1.33 0.65
N LEU A 62 -13.23 1.77 -0.39
CA LEU A 62 -11.98 2.50 -0.30
C LEU A 62 -12.26 3.99 -0.03
N THR A 63 -11.32 4.66 0.62
CA THR A 63 -11.42 6.09 0.96
C THR A 63 -10.33 6.92 0.29
N GLN A 64 -9.34 6.28 -0.31
CA GLN A 64 -8.25 6.93 -1.03
C GLN A 64 -8.17 6.44 -2.47
N VAL A 65 -7.89 7.37 -3.37
CA VAL A 65 -7.62 7.10 -4.78
C VAL A 65 -6.33 7.77 -5.21
N GLU A 66 -5.58 7.07 -6.03
CA GLU A 66 -4.43 7.60 -6.73
C GLU A 66 -4.82 7.80 -8.20
N PHE A 67 -4.68 9.03 -8.70
CA PHE A 67 -5.01 9.33 -10.08
C PHE A 67 -3.82 9.08 -11.00
N TYR A 68 -4.13 8.70 -12.24
CA TYR A 68 -3.18 8.82 -13.34
C TYR A 68 -3.61 9.93 -14.32
N PRO A 69 -2.69 10.48 -15.14
CA PRO A 69 -2.99 11.62 -16.02
C PRO A 69 -4.15 11.41 -16.99
N GLY A 70 -4.47 10.16 -17.34
CA GLY A 70 -5.61 9.84 -18.20
C GLY A 70 -6.98 10.09 -17.57
N MET A 71 -7.08 10.03 -16.23
CA MET A 71 -8.34 10.31 -15.52
C MET A 71 -8.39 11.71 -14.89
N PHE A 72 -7.25 12.27 -14.53
CA PHE A 72 -7.14 13.65 -14.06
C PHE A 72 -5.95 14.34 -14.74
N PRO A 73 -6.15 14.90 -15.92
CA PRO A 73 -5.09 15.57 -16.66
C PRO A 73 -4.49 16.75 -15.87
N ILE A 74 -3.17 16.94 -16.01
CA ILE A 74 -2.50 18.12 -15.48
C ILE A 74 -3.08 19.37 -16.16
N THR A 75 -3.59 20.30 -15.37
CA THR A 75 -4.26 21.50 -15.86
C THR A 75 -4.02 22.69 -14.92
N ASP A 76 -4.09 23.90 -15.46
CA ASP A 76 -4.17 25.17 -14.73
C ASP A 76 -5.60 25.72 -14.64
N ASP A 77 -6.58 25.00 -15.20
CA ASP A 77 -8.01 25.31 -15.08
C ASP A 77 -8.50 25.07 -13.64
N ALA A 78 -8.62 26.15 -12.88
CA ALA A 78 -9.11 26.10 -11.50
C ALA A 78 -10.52 25.53 -11.39
N ALA A 79 -11.39 25.74 -12.38
CA ALA A 79 -12.76 25.20 -12.36
C ALA A 79 -12.75 23.68 -12.51
N ALA A 80 -11.93 23.13 -13.40
CA ALA A 80 -11.75 21.69 -13.57
C ALA A 80 -11.20 21.03 -12.30
N ILE A 81 -10.22 21.66 -11.64
CA ILE A 81 -9.66 21.18 -10.37
C ILE A 81 -10.73 21.18 -9.26
N VAL A 82 -11.49 22.26 -9.12
CA VAL A 82 -12.58 22.36 -8.13
C VAL A 82 -13.63 21.30 -8.40
N ALA A 83 -14.04 21.10 -9.64
CA ALA A 83 -15.03 20.09 -10.02
C ALA A 83 -14.55 18.67 -9.66
N MET A 84 -13.28 18.33 -9.87
CA MET A 84 -12.74 17.02 -9.46
C MET A 84 -12.72 16.86 -7.95
N LYS A 85 -12.30 17.89 -7.20
CA LYS A 85 -12.34 17.87 -5.73
C LYS A 85 -13.77 17.68 -5.21
N GLN A 86 -14.76 18.28 -5.86
CA GLN A 86 -16.17 18.08 -5.50
C GLN A 86 -16.62 16.65 -5.75
N LYS A 87 -16.26 16.06 -6.92
CA LYS A 87 -16.54 14.65 -7.23
C LYS A 87 -16.01 13.69 -6.17
N LEU A 88 -14.80 13.96 -5.66
CA LEU A 88 -14.19 13.20 -4.56
C LEU A 88 -14.97 13.39 -3.26
N ALA A 89 -15.26 14.64 -2.89
CA ALA A 89 -15.97 14.97 -1.65
C ALA A 89 -17.37 14.34 -1.59
N ASP A 90 -18.13 14.37 -2.69
CA ASP A 90 -19.46 13.76 -2.81
C ASP A 90 -19.46 12.24 -2.58
N ARG A 91 -18.28 11.62 -2.75
CA ARG A 91 -18.09 10.18 -2.56
C ARG A 91 -17.38 9.83 -1.25
N GLY A 92 -16.91 10.82 -0.50
CA GLY A 92 -16.08 10.61 0.70
C GLY A 92 -14.69 10.07 0.36
N LEU A 93 -14.20 10.37 -0.84
CA LEU A 93 -12.87 9.98 -1.31
C LEU A 93 -11.87 11.11 -1.12
N THR A 94 -10.60 10.75 -0.93
CA THR A 94 -9.46 11.67 -0.90
C THR A 94 -8.40 11.23 -1.90
N ILE A 95 -7.63 12.20 -2.41
CA ILE A 95 -6.52 11.90 -3.30
C ILE A 95 -5.27 11.55 -2.48
N SER A 96 -4.69 10.37 -2.69
CA SER A 96 -3.46 9.93 -2.03
C SER A 96 -2.21 10.35 -2.82
N ALA A 97 -2.22 10.14 -4.13
CA ALA A 97 -1.14 10.48 -5.03
C ALA A 97 -1.65 10.73 -6.46
N HIS A 98 -0.76 11.21 -7.32
CA HIS A 98 -1.02 11.42 -8.74
C HIS A 98 0.20 10.98 -9.56
N GLY A 99 0.02 10.04 -10.47
CA GLY A 99 1.09 9.54 -11.36
C GLY A 99 0.66 8.28 -12.13
N VAL A 100 1.53 7.78 -13.04
CA VAL A 100 2.96 8.12 -13.12
C VAL A 100 3.12 9.35 -14.00
N ASN A 101 3.85 10.35 -13.51
CA ASN A 101 4.20 11.56 -14.25
C ASN A 101 5.65 11.51 -14.70
N ARG A 102 5.97 12.18 -15.79
CA ARG A 102 7.35 12.33 -16.23
C ARG A 102 7.89 13.72 -15.83
N PHE A 103 9.10 13.73 -15.30
CA PHE A 103 9.89 14.95 -15.11
C PHE A 103 11.09 14.92 -16.05
N THR A 104 11.39 16.06 -16.67
CA THR A 104 12.49 16.24 -17.61
C THR A 104 13.35 17.43 -17.19
N ASN A 105 14.32 17.84 -18.01
CA ASN A 105 15.08 19.06 -17.82
C ASN A 105 14.28 20.36 -18.06
N ASP A 106 13.00 20.26 -18.48
CA ASP A 106 12.11 21.42 -18.62
C ASP A 106 11.56 21.85 -17.24
N ALA A 107 12.29 22.72 -16.56
CA ALA A 107 11.91 23.24 -15.25
C ALA A 107 10.54 23.95 -15.24
N ALA A 108 10.13 24.56 -16.35
CA ALA A 108 8.83 25.22 -16.45
C ALA A 108 7.68 24.22 -16.50
N ALA A 109 7.83 23.13 -17.26
CA ALA A 109 6.88 22.02 -17.28
C ALA A 109 6.81 21.32 -15.92
N ASN A 110 7.95 21.07 -15.29
CA ASN A 110 8.03 20.49 -13.95
C ASN A 110 7.25 21.36 -12.93
N ARG A 111 7.46 22.66 -12.95
CA ARG A 111 6.76 23.63 -12.08
C ARG A 111 5.24 23.62 -12.28
N LYS A 112 4.75 23.51 -13.52
CA LYS A 112 3.31 23.41 -13.81
C LYS A 112 2.69 22.18 -13.16
N LEU A 113 3.38 21.05 -13.19
CA LEU A 113 2.93 19.83 -12.54
C LEU A 113 2.83 20.00 -11.01
N PHE A 114 3.83 20.62 -10.38
CA PHE A 114 3.77 20.92 -8.94
C PHE A 114 2.65 21.91 -8.60
N ALA A 115 2.43 22.94 -9.41
CA ALA A 115 1.35 23.92 -9.23
C ALA A 115 -0.03 23.24 -9.31
N PHE A 116 -0.23 22.37 -10.29
CA PHE A 116 -1.41 21.51 -10.40
C PHE A 116 -1.58 20.64 -9.15
N ALA A 117 -0.53 19.89 -8.76
CA ALA A 117 -0.57 19.01 -7.60
C ALA A 117 -0.97 19.76 -6.33
N LYS A 118 -0.40 20.96 -6.11
CA LYS A 118 -0.75 21.83 -4.97
C LYS A 118 -2.21 22.24 -5.00
N ALA A 119 -2.72 22.70 -6.14
CA ALA A 119 -4.10 23.12 -6.32
C ALA A 119 -5.09 21.95 -6.13
N ALA A 120 -4.74 20.77 -6.63
CA ALA A 120 -5.53 19.56 -6.50
C ALA A 120 -5.48 18.96 -5.08
N GLY A 121 -4.52 19.37 -4.24
CA GLY A 121 -4.35 18.82 -2.89
C GLY A 121 -3.54 17.52 -2.87
N VAL A 122 -2.79 17.23 -3.93
CA VAL A 122 -1.88 16.08 -4.02
C VAL A 122 -0.65 16.32 -3.17
N LYS A 123 -0.32 15.40 -2.29
CA LYS A 123 0.87 15.46 -1.43
C LYS A 123 2.06 14.67 -1.97
N THR A 124 1.79 13.68 -2.82
CA THR A 124 2.80 12.80 -3.40
C THR A 124 2.58 12.68 -4.91
N ILE A 125 3.58 13.01 -5.69
CA ILE A 125 3.60 12.83 -7.14
C ILE A 125 4.38 11.55 -7.43
N ALA A 126 3.68 10.49 -7.87
CA ALA A 126 4.35 9.31 -8.40
C ALA A 126 4.92 9.64 -9.79
N ALA A 127 6.19 9.30 -10.03
CA ALA A 127 6.91 9.81 -11.19
C ALA A 127 7.97 8.86 -11.75
N ASP A 128 8.29 9.06 -13.03
CA ASP A 128 9.47 8.54 -13.72
C ASP A 128 10.37 9.72 -14.15
N PRO A 129 11.20 10.25 -13.25
CA PRO A 129 12.04 11.39 -13.54
C PRO A 129 13.24 11.03 -14.42
N ASP A 130 13.55 11.86 -15.41
CA ASP A 130 14.82 11.80 -16.13
C ASP A 130 15.95 12.24 -15.20
N PRO A 131 17.19 11.71 -15.32
CA PRO A 131 18.30 12.06 -14.42
C PRO A 131 18.65 13.54 -14.37
N ASP A 132 18.43 14.27 -15.44
CA ASP A 132 18.69 15.72 -15.53
C ASP A 132 17.56 16.60 -14.96
N SER A 133 16.48 16.01 -14.49
CA SER A 133 15.37 16.74 -13.84
C SER A 133 15.61 17.01 -12.36
N PHE A 134 16.48 16.26 -11.67
CA PHE A 134 16.59 16.27 -10.21
C PHE A 134 17.00 17.63 -9.63
N ALA A 135 17.82 18.41 -10.33
CA ALA A 135 18.18 19.75 -9.87
C ALA A 135 16.95 20.64 -9.70
N SER A 136 15.99 20.60 -10.63
CA SER A 136 14.73 21.33 -10.50
C SER A 136 13.79 20.71 -9.47
N LEU A 137 13.83 19.39 -9.31
CA LEU A 137 12.99 18.70 -8.32
C LEU A 137 13.39 19.05 -6.90
N ASP A 138 14.71 19.14 -6.60
CA ASP A 138 15.22 19.55 -5.28
C ASP A 138 14.71 20.92 -4.82
N GLU A 139 14.50 21.84 -5.75
CA GLU A 139 13.93 23.16 -5.47
C GLU A 139 12.40 23.07 -5.32
N LEU A 140 11.73 22.39 -6.25
CA LEU A 140 10.27 22.34 -6.30
C LEU A 140 9.65 21.57 -5.12
N VAL A 141 10.27 20.46 -4.66
CA VAL A 141 9.76 19.74 -3.49
C VAL A 141 9.81 20.59 -2.22
N LYS A 142 10.80 21.49 -2.10
CA LYS A 142 10.91 22.44 -0.97
C LYS A 142 9.87 23.55 -1.08
N GLU A 143 9.76 24.16 -2.27
CA GLU A 143 8.88 25.29 -2.51
C GLU A 143 7.40 24.93 -2.32
N PHE A 144 6.99 23.79 -2.86
CA PHE A 144 5.59 23.37 -2.85
C PHE A 144 5.23 22.50 -1.63
N ASP A 145 6.23 21.99 -0.91
CA ASP A 145 6.10 20.98 0.15
C ASP A 145 5.30 19.74 -0.32
N ILE A 146 5.75 19.18 -1.45
CA ILE A 146 5.17 18.02 -2.11
C ILE A 146 6.27 17.01 -2.34
N ARG A 147 5.97 15.71 -2.09
CA ARG A 147 6.89 14.61 -2.33
C ARG A 147 6.90 14.22 -3.81
N VAL A 148 8.05 13.81 -4.30
CA VAL A 148 8.19 13.08 -5.57
C VAL A 148 8.60 11.65 -5.24
N ALA A 149 7.83 10.69 -5.70
CA ALA A 149 8.05 9.28 -5.44
C ALA A 149 8.32 8.55 -6.76
N ILE A 150 9.56 8.07 -6.96
CA ILE A 150 9.95 7.34 -8.16
C ILE A 150 9.17 6.05 -8.22
N HIS A 151 8.40 5.87 -9.29
CA HIS A 151 7.72 4.64 -9.62
C HIS A 151 8.66 3.75 -10.46
N ASN A 152 8.97 2.58 -9.94
CA ASN A 152 9.76 1.59 -10.67
C ASN A 152 8.89 0.86 -11.71
N HIS A 153 9.52 0.40 -12.77
CA HIS A 153 8.91 -0.46 -13.76
C HIS A 153 9.66 -1.81 -13.83
N GLY A 154 9.16 -2.73 -14.65
CA GLY A 154 9.77 -4.04 -14.81
C GLY A 154 11.16 -4.03 -15.46
N PRO A 155 11.73 -5.20 -15.73
CA PRO A 155 13.06 -5.35 -16.34
C PRO A 155 13.22 -4.46 -17.58
N THR A 156 14.47 -4.02 -17.82
CA THR A 156 14.88 -3.07 -18.87
C THR A 156 14.57 -1.58 -18.60
N HIS A 157 13.77 -1.24 -17.61
CA HIS A 157 13.58 0.14 -17.22
C HIS A 157 14.73 0.66 -16.35
N ARG A 158 15.00 1.98 -16.37
CA ARG A 158 16.09 2.60 -15.58
C ARG A 158 15.93 2.42 -14.07
N TYR A 159 14.69 2.38 -13.58
CA TYR A 159 14.35 2.16 -12.19
C TYR A 159 13.69 0.78 -12.02
N ASN A 160 14.41 -0.29 -12.36
CA ASN A 160 13.85 -1.64 -12.26
C ASN A 160 14.28 -2.39 -10.98
N LYS A 161 15.24 -1.85 -10.24
CA LYS A 161 15.73 -2.40 -8.97
C LYS A 161 15.60 -1.38 -7.85
N ALA A 162 15.42 -1.85 -6.62
CA ALA A 162 15.40 -0.97 -5.45
C ALA A 162 16.66 -0.12 -5.31
N LEU A 163 17.82 -0.70 -5.64
CA LEU A 163 19.10 0.01 -5.64
C LEU A 163 19.20 1.10 -6.70
N ASP A 164 18.53 0.94 -7.85
CA ASP A 164 18.49 1.99 -8.88
C ASP A 164 17.72 3.22 -8.35
N VAL A 165 16.58 2.97 -7.69
CA VAL A 165 15.78 4.04 -7.08
C VAL A 165 16.55 4.70 -5.93
N LEU A 166 17.15 3.90 -5.04
CA LEU A 166 17.93 4.41 -3.91
C LEU A 166 19.11 5.27 -4.38
N GLY A 167 19.89 4.77 -5.35
CA GLY A 167 21.01 5.51 -5.93
C GLY A 167 20.60 6.82 -6.60
N ALA A 168 19.38 6.86 -7.19
CA ALA A 168 18.85 8.08 -7.78
C ALA A 168 18.46 9.13 -6.73
N VAL A 169 17.98 8.72 -5.54
CA VAL A 169 17.43 9.66 -4.56
C VAL A 169 18.37 10.01 -3.41
N GLU A 170 19.45 9.24 -3.18
CA GLU A 170 20.28 9.35 -1.97
C GLU A 170 20.93 10.72 -1.76
N LYS A 171 21.23 11.43 -2.84
CA LYS A 171 21.90 12.76 -2.84
C LYS A 171 20.94 13.94 -2.94
N HIS A 172 19.64 13.66 -2.99
CA HIS A 172 18.59 14.65 -3.20
C HIS A 172 17.75 14.87 -1.94
N ASP A 173 16.91 15.91 -1.97
CA ASP A 173 16.04 16.27 -0.86
C ASP A 173 15.27 15.05 -0.34
N GLN A 174 15.04 15.00 0.97
CA GLN A 174 14.35 13.88 1.61
C GLN A 174 12.92 13.66 1.09
N ARG A 175 12.29 14.68 0.49
CA ARG A 175 10.97 14.56 -0.14
C ARG A 175 10.99 13.83 -1.49
N ILE A 176 12.18 13.52 -2.01
CA ILE A 176 12.35 12.72 -3.23
C ILE A 176 12.66 11.29 -2.78
N GLY A 177 11.80 10.35 -3.12
CA GLY A 177 11.89 8.95 -2.68
C GLY A 177 11.21 8.00 -3.66
N ALA A 178 10.55 6.98 -3.15
CA ALA A 178 10.00 5.87 -3.92
C ALA A 178 8.49 5.73 -3.79
N CYS A 179 7.83 5.46 -4.91
CA CYS A 179 6.56 4.76 -5.02
C CYS A 179 6.89 3.35 -5.50
N ALA A 180 7.00 2.39 -4.57
CA ALA A 180 7.43 1.05 -4.89
C ALA A 180 6.26 0.23 -5.47
N ASP A 181 6.29 0.01 -6.79
CA ASP A 181 5.43 -1.01 -7.40
C ASP A 181 6.04 -2.39 -7.12
N LEU A 182 5.41 -3.10 -6.17
CA LEU A 182 5.93 -4.39 -5.69
C LEU A 182 5.83 -5.47 -6.76
N GLY A 183 4.84 -5.41 -7.65
CA GLY A 183 4.72 -6.33 -8.77
C GLY A 183 5.85 -6.15 -9.79
N HIS A 184 6.20 -4.93 -10.11
CA HIS A 184 7.32 -4.69 -11.00
C HIS A 184 8.66 -5.09 -10.39
N PHE A 185 8.85 -4.98 -9.07
CA PHE A 185 10.00 -5.54 -8.39
C PHE A 185 10.00 -7.07 -8.41
N ILE A 186 8.84 -7.73 -8.22
CA ILE A 186 8.69 -9.19 -8.40
C ILE A 186 9.16 -9.59 -9.79
N ARG A 187 8.67 -8.94 -10.86
CA ARG A 187 9.10 -9.21 -12.24
C ARG A 187 10.59 -8.99 -12.46
N SER A 188 11.20 -8.11 -11.69
CA SER A 188 12.63 -7.85 -11.69
C SER A 188 13.43 -8.80 -10.79
N GLY A 189 12.79 -9.82 -10.20
CA GLY A 189 13.44 -10.82 -9.36
C GLY A 189 13.79 -10.32 -7.95
N GLU A 190 13.10 -9.28 -7.44
CA GLU A 190 13.29 -8.75 -6.10
C GLU A 190 12.13 -9.12 -5.17
N ARG A 191 12.43 -9.36 -3.91
CA ARG A 191 11.43 -9.72 -2.91
C ARG A 191 10.81 -8.47 -2.30
N PRO A 192 9.47 -8.33 -2.32
CA PRO A 192 8.78 -7.12 -1.85
C PRO A 192 9.19 -6.64 -0.46
N THR A 193 9.30 -7.53 0.53
CA THR A 193 9.68 -7.16 1.90
C THR A 193 11.14 -6.71 2.03
N GLU A 194 12.04 -7.20 1.18
CA GLU A 194 13.44 -6.75 1.13
C GLU A 194 13.53 -5.35 0.50
N VAL A 195 12.77 -5.13 -0.57
CA VAL A 195 12.66 -3.81 -1.22
C VAL A 195 12.15 -2.75 -0.24
N ILE A 196 11.08 -3.05 0.52
CA ILE A 196 10.53 -2.13 1.52
C ILE A 196 11.59 -1.74 2.54
N ARG A 197 12.38 -2.70 3.06
CA ARG A 197 13.46 -2.42 4.01
C ARG A 197 14.59 -1.60 3.40
N LEU A 198 14.97 -1.89 2.15
CA LEU A 198 16.01 -1.12 1.45
C LEU A 198 15.63 0.34 1.23
N LEU A 199 14.34 0.62 1.02
CA LEU A 199 13.82 1.97 0.77
C LEU A 199 13.34 2.68 2.05
N GLU A 200 13.64 2.13 3.24
CA GLU A 200 13.31 2.76 4.53
C GLU A 200 13.72 4.24 4.56
N GLY A 201 12.84 5.11 5.05
CA GLY A 201 13.05 6.55 5.13
C GLY A 201 12.85 7.30 3.80
N ARG A 202 12.68 6.59 2.68
CA ARG A 202 12.44 7.16 1.35
C ARG A 202 11.16 6.65 0.69
N LEU A 203 10.35 5.86 1.39
CA LEU A 203 9.16 5.21 0.82
C LEU A 203 7.92 6.07 1.07
N TYR A 204 7.27 6.54 0.00
CA TYR A 204 6.11 7.45 0.05
C TYR A 204 4.88 6.91 -0.67
N GLY A 205 5.06 5.91 -1.51
CA GLY A 205 3.99 5.20 -2.20
C GLY A 205 4.28 3.71 -2.32
N ILE A 206 3.22 2.93 -2.37
CA ILE A 206 3.23 1.49 -2.64
C ILE A 206 2.14 1.18 -3.63
N HIS A 207 2.48 0.47 -4.70
CA HIS A 207 1.49 -0.26 -5.48
C HIS A 207 1.50 -1.73 -5.05
N LEU A 208 0.39 -2.15 -4.44
CA LEU A 208 0.12 -3.55 -4.18
C LEU A 208 -0.30 -4.20 -5.50
N LYS A 209 0.64 -4.88 -6.11
CA LYS A 209 0.51 -5.58 -7.39
C LYS A 209 1.21 -6.92 -7.28
N ASP A 210 0.63 -7.97 -7.82
CA ASP A 210 1.18 -9.32 -7.74
C ASP A 210 1.33 -9.96 -9.12
N PHE A 211 2.32 -10.82 -9.24
CA PHE A 211 2.62 -11.56 -10.47
C PHE A 211 2.87 -13.03 -10.16
N ALA A 212 2.46 -13.89 -11.11
CA ALA A 212 2.55 -15.34 -10.97
C ALA A 212 3.98 -15.86 -10.86
N GLU A 213 4.96 -15.18 -11.48
CA GLU A 213 6.35 -15.61 -11.51
C GLU A 213 7.31 -14.43 -11.33
N MET A 214 8.47 -14.70 -10.70
CA MET A 214 9.54 -13.72 -10.51
C MET A 214 10.43 -13.60 -11.77
N GLN A 215 9.80 -13.23 -12.89
CA GLN A 215 10.47 -13.09 -14.19
C GLN A 215 9.82 -12.02 -15.06
N ASP A 216 10.53 -11.50 -16.04
CA ASP A 216 10.08 -10.37 -16.88
C ASP A 216 8.72 -10.62 -17.53
N LYS A 217 8.58 -11.75 -18.22
CA LYS A 217 7.34 -12.10 -18.92
C LYS A 217 6.50 -13.03 -18.06
N THR A 218 5.63 -12.46 -17.28
CA THR A 218 4.73 -13.17 -16.38
C THR A 218 3.34 -12.52 -16.39
N LYS A 219 2.36 -13.23 -15.87
CA LYS A 219 0.97 -12.79 -15.79
C LYS A 219 0.72 -12.12 -14.44
N GLY A 220 0.01 -10.99 -14.44
CA GLY A 220 -0.57 -10.41 -13.23
C GLY A 220 -1.61 -11.34 -12.64
N VAL A 221 -1.72 -11.34 -11.31
CA VAL A 221 -2.66 -12.18 -10.56
C VAL A 221 -3.31 -11.37 -9.44
N ILE A 222 -4.38 -11.88 -8.87
CA ILE A 222 -4.99 -11.34 -7.66
C ILE A 222 -3.96 -11.35 -6.53
N LEU A 223 -3.98 -10.35 -5.67
CA LEU A 223 -3.04 -10.20 -4.56
C LEU A 223 -2.95 -11.49 -3.72
N GLY A 224 -1.73 -11.94 -3.46
CA GLY A 224 -1.46 -13.16 -2.69
C GLY A 224 -1.58 -14.46 -3.47
N GLN A 225 -1.92 -14.42 -4.75
CA GLN A 225 -1.93 -15.61 -5.61
C GLN A 225 -0.61 -15.83 -6.36
N GLY A 226 0.35 -14.92 -6.23
CA GLY A 226 1.65 -14.98 -6.84
C GLY A 226 2.78 -14.94 -5.81
N HIS A 227 3.65 -13.94 -5.95
CA HIS A 227 4.84 -13.77 -5.12
C HIS A 227 4.72 -12.63 -4.08
N LEU A 228 3.55 -12.00 -3.96
CA LEU A 228 3.30 -10.97 -2.97
C LEU A 228 2.73 -11.59 -1.67
N ASP A 229 3.57 -11.75 -0.65
CA ASP A 229 3.11 -12.08 0.70
C ASP A 229 2.52 -10.82 1.34
N VAL A 230 1.20 -10.63 1.17
CA VAL A 230 0.51 -9.40 1.57
C VAL A 230 0.60 -9.15 3.08
N PRO A 231 0.39 -10.12 3.98
CA PRO A 231 0.62 -9.95 5.41
C PRO A 231 2.04 -9.49 5.74
N ALA A 232 3.07 -10.15 5.19
CA ALA A 232 4.46 -9.80 5.45
C ALA A 232 4.82 -8.40 4.89
N VAL A 233 4.20 -7.99 3.78
CA VAL A 233 4.33 -6.63 3.23
C VAL A 233 3.75 -5.60 4.21
N MET A 234 2.56 -5.81 4.75
CA MET A 234 1.95 -4.89 5.70
C MET A 234 2.78 -4.76 6.98
N GLU A 235 3.28 -5.87 7.52
CA GLU A 235 4.20 -5.86 8.68
C GLU A 235 5.49 -5.08 8.36
N ALA A 236 6.07 -5.30 7.18
CA ALA A 236 7.28 -4.59 6.76
C ALA A 236 7.06 -3.08 6.63
N LEU A 237 5.92 -2.63 6.08
CA LEU A 237 5.57 -1.22 5.96
C LEU A 237 5.47 -0.54 7.34
N VAL A 238 4.87 -1.21 8.32
CA VAL A 238 4.82 -0.70 9.70
C VAL A 238 6.20 -0.67 10.32
N ALA A 239 7.00 -1.72 10.13
CA ALA A 239 8.35 -1.83 10.70
C ALA A 239 9.29 -0.71 10.22
N VAL A 240 9.17 -0.29 8.94
CA VAL A 240 9.98 0.81 8.37
C VAL A 240 9.36 2.20 8.60
N GLY A 241 8.23 2.29 9.31
CA GLY A 241 7.56 3.56 9.58
C GLY A 241 6.98 4.20 8.32
N PHE A 242 6.33 3.42 7.43
CA PHE A 242 5.67 3.97 6.25
C PHE A 242 4.74 5.13 6.65
N PRO A 243 4.78 6.29 5.98
CA PRO A 243 4.03 7.47 6.40
C PRO A 243 2.52 7.23 6.45
N ALA A 244 1.85 7.71 7.47
CA ALA A 244 0.39 7.60 7.62
C ALA A 244 -0.39 8.27 6.47
N ASP A 245 0.23 9.26 5.80
CA ASP A 245 -0.26 9.93 4.60
C ASP A 245 0.44 9.43 3.32
N GLY A 246 1.15 8.33 3.37
CA GLY A 246 1.70 7.64 2.21
C GLY A 246 0.60 6.98 1.38
N ALA A 247 0.83 6.89 0.07
CA ALA A 247 -0.12 6.26 -0.84
C ALA A 247 0.08 4.73 -0.83
N LEU A 248 -0.86 4.00 -0.23
CA LEU A 248 -0.91 2.54 -0.28
C LEU A 248 -2.03 2.13 -1.21
N SER A 249 -1.73 1.88 -2.48
CA SER A 249 -2.70 1.69 -3.55
C SER A 249 -2.69 0.26 -4.09
N ILE A 250 -3.86 -0.36 -4.20
CA ILE A 250 -4.01 -1.55 -5.03
C ILE A 250 -3.87 -1.13 -6.50
N GLU A 251 -3.05 -1.84 -7.26
CA GLU A 251 -2.97 -1.70 -8.70
C GLU A 251 -3.08 -3.06 -9.37
N TYR A 252 -4.25 -3.32 -9.96
CA TYR A 252 -4.56 -4.54 -10.71
C TYR A 252 -4.78 -4.20 -12.18
N GLU A 253 -3.99 -4.78 -13.07
CA GLU A 253 -3.98 -4.39 -14.48
C GLU A 253 -4.63 -5.41 -15.42
N GLU A 254 -4.90 -6.60 -14.92
CA GLU A 254 -5.56 -7.63 -15.71
C GLU A 254 -7.05 -7.32 -15.89
N ASN A 255 -7.65 -7.91 -16.88
CA ASN A 255 -9.09 -7.81 -17.17
C ASN A 255 -9.64 -6.36 -17.18
N PRO A 256 -9.03 -5.41 -17.92
CA PRO A 256 -9.33 -3.97 -17.80
C PRO A 256 -10.75 -3.57 -18.19
N LYS A 257 -11.50 -4.47 -18.83
CA LYS A 257 -12.90 -4.22 -19.22
C LYS A 257 -13.89 -4.63 -18.13
N ASP A 258 -13.52 -5.56 -17.26
CA ASP A 258 -14.36 -6.07 -16.19
C ASP A 258 -13.52 -6.52 -14.99
N PRO A 259 -12.79 -5.60 -14.31
CA PRO A 259 -11.88 -5.95 -13.21
C PRO A 259 -12.56 -6.01 -11.85
N ILE A 260 -13.88 -5.76 -11.72
CA ILE A 260 -14.51 -5.48 -10.44
C ILE A 260 -14.46 -6.69 -9.50
N ALA A 261 -14.80 -7.89 -9.98
CA ALA A 261 -14.74 -9.10 -9.16
C ALA A 261 -13.31 -9.39 -8.67
N ASP A 262 -12.31 -9.22 -9.54
CA ASP A 262 -10.89 -9.41 -9.19
C ASP A 262 -10.43 -8.37 -8.16
N LEU A 263 -10.89 -7.12 -8.30
CA LEU A 263 -10.59 -6.04 -7.35
C LEU A 263 -11.26 -6.26 -5.98
N GLU A 264 -12.48 -6.81 -5.94
CA GLU A 264 -13.13 -7.20 -4.69
C GLU A 264 -12.28 -8.22 -3.93
N GLU A 265 -11.73 -9.22 -4.61
CA GLU A 265 -10.82 -10.21 -4.01
C GLU A 265 -9.51 -9.55 -3.55
N CYS A 266 -8.88 -8.71 -4.38
CA CYS A 266 -7.67 -7.96 -3.98
C CYS A 266 -7.91 -7.11 -2.72
N VAL A 267 -9.03 -6.39 -2.65
CA VAL A 267 -9.40 -5.58 -1.48
C VAL A 267 -9.63 -6.46 -0.25
N ALA A 268 -10.28 -7.61 -0.40
CA ALA A 268 -10.52 -8.54 0.70
C ALA A 268 -9.20 -9.06 1.28
N VAL A 269 -8.27 -9.49 0.44
CA VAL A 269 -6.93 -9.96 0.85
C VAL A 269 -6.15 -8.85 1.57
N ALA A 270 -6.11 -7.63 1.01
CA ALA A 270 -5.40 -6.52 1.62
C ALA A 270 -5.99 -6.12 2.98
N ARG A 271 -7.32 -6.07 3.10
CA ARG A 271 -8.00 -5.79 4.38
C ARG A 271 -7.78 -6.87 5.42
N GLN A 272 -7.80 -8.14 5.02
CA GLN A 272 -7.50 -9.23 5.93
C GLN A 272 -6.08 -9.08 6.49
N ALA A 273 -5.10 -8.76 5.66
CA ALA A 273 -3.73 -8.51 6.08
C ALA A 273 -3.61 -7.32 7.05
N LEU A 274 -4.31 -6.20 6.78
CA LEU A 274 -4.34 -5.03 7.66
C LEU A 274 -4.95 -5.31 9.05
N ASN A 275 -5.85 -6.28 9.17
CA ASN A 275 -6.51 -6.65 10.42
C ASN A 275 -5.76 -7.74 11.20
N GLN A 276 -4.83 -8.46 10.58
CA GLN A 276 -4.11 -9.60 11.18
C GLN A 276 -2.68 -9.28 11.59
N ALA A 277 -2.06 -8.29 10.99
CA ALA A 277 -0.71 -7.83 11.28
C ALA A 277 -0.65 -6.78 12.45
#